data_11484180bc81dddbe144b5e37d48eb24
#
_entry.id   11484180bc81dddbe144b5e37d48eb24
#
_cell.length_a   1.000
_cell.length_b   1.000
_cell.length_c   1.000
_cell.angle_alpha   90.00
_cell.angle_beta   90.00
_cell.angle_gamma   90.00
#
_symmetry.space_group_name_H-M   'P 1'
#
loop_
_entity.id
_entity.type
_entity.pdbx_description
1 polymer ?
#
loop_
_entity_poly.entity_id
_entity_poly.type
_entity_poly.pdbx_seq_one_letter_code
_entity_poly.pdbx_strand_id
1 'polypeptide(L)'
;MDTLKFTIEYLEDEHEEILAFCNRMEEKCLEILKGQVDVEFFRKAISFIRLYADGLHHKKEEDILFKAMLDNLGPLAEKVVRGGMLVEHQMARGYIMELENNLNLFEETSDDLAKLHIITNAMSYVELLRNHAEKENKTVYPFADKSLPEDVKEEVAREMEDRVKEEEKNLEDKKNLMKSLGI
;
A
#
# COMPACT_ATOMS: atom_id res chain seq x y z
N MET A 1 20.62 16.12 -13.68
CA MET A 1 20.58 15.14 -12.59
C MET A 1 19.13 14.74 -12.46
N ASP A 2 18.85 13.47 -12.40
CA ASP A 2 17.46 12.99 -12.37
C ASP A 2 16.91 13.23 -10.95
N THR A 3 16.30 14.37 -10.75
CA THR A 3 16.00 14.94 -9.42
C THR A 3 14.92 14.15 -8.69
N LEU A 4 14.00 13.51 -9.43
CA LEU A 4 12.93 12.71 -8.85
C LEU A 4 13.31 11.22 -8.68
N LYS A 5 14.49 10.83 -9.17
CA LYS A 5 14.94 9.44 -9.20
C LYS A 5 14.95 8.79 -7.81
N PHE A 6 15.49 9.47 -6.80
CA PHE A 6 15.48 8.98 -5.42
C PHE A 6 14.06 8.68 -4.92
N THR A 7 13.13 9.61 -5.15
CA THR A 7 11.73 9.45 -4.73
C THR A 7 11.08 8.23 -5.38
N ILE A 8 11.25 8.07 -6.70
CA ILE A 8 10.67 6.97 -7.45
C ILE A 8 11.27 5.64 -7.02
N GLU A 9 12.61 5.52 -7.00
CA GLU A 9 13.30 4.29 -6.57
C GLU A 9 12.88 3.88 -5.15
N TYR A 10 12.74 4.84 -4.23
CA TYR A 10 12.32 4.57 -2.87
C TYR A 10 10.88 4.02 -2.79
N LEU A 11 9.94 4.60 -3.55
CA LEU A 11 8.56 4.12 -3.60
C LEU A 11 8.45 2.76 -4.31
N GLU A 12 9.25 2.51 -5.35
CA GLU A 12 9.32 1.21 -6.02
C GLU A 12 9.90 0.12 -5.10
N ASP A 13 10.91 0.41 -4.30
CA ASP A 13 11.45 -0.51 -3.29
C ASP A 13 10.38 -0.87 -2.23
N GLU A 14 9.58 0.10 -1.80
CA GLU A 14 8.46 -0.17 -0.90
C GLU A 14 7.37 -1.03 -1.56
N HIS A 15 7.12 -0.87 -2.86
CA HIS A 15 6.23 -1.75 -3.60
C HIS A 15 6.72 -3.20 -3.59
N GLU A 16 8.03 -3.46 -3.70
CA GLU A 16 8.58 -4.82 -3.60
C GLU A 16 8.26 -5.46 -2.24
N GLU A 17 8.41 -4.69 -1.14
CA GLU A 17 8.07 -5.16 0.20
C GLU A 17 6.55 -5.44 0.34
N ILE A 18 5.70 -4.55 -0.19
CA ILE A 18 4.24 -4.70 -0.17
C ILE A 18 3.80 -5.90 -1.02
N LEU A 19 4.42 -6.12 -2.17
CA LEU A 19 4.12 -7.27 -3.03
C LEU A 19 4.59 -8.60 -2.41
N ALA A 20 5.72 -8.60 -1.70
CA ALA A 20 6.14 -9.77 -0.91
C ALA A 20 5.11 -10.11 0.18
N PHE A 21 4.59 -9.09 0.87
CA PHE A 21 3.50 -9.25 1.83
C PHE A 21 2.21 -9.79 1.16
N CYS A 22 1.85 -9.30 -0.02
CA CYS A 22 0.70 -9.80 -0.79
C CYS A 22 0.81 -11.30 -1.08
N ASN A 23 2.00 -11.77 -1.47
CA ASN A 23 2.24 -13.19 -1.70
C ASN A 23 2.04 -14.00 -0.40
N ARG A 24 2.50 -13.48 0.73
CA ARG A 24 2.31 -14.14 2.03
C ARG A 24 0.84 -14.18 2.45
N MET A 25 0.08 -13.12 2.19
CA MET A 25 -1.37 -13.09 2.43
C MET A 25 -2.11 -14.13 1.59
N GLU A 26 -1.76 -14.28 0.31
CA GLU A 26 -2.34 -15.29 -0.58
C GLU A 26 -2.08 -16.71 -0.06
N GLU A 27 -0.85 -17.02 0.39
CA GLU A 27 -0.53 -18.32 1.01
C GLU A 27 -1.44 -18.61 2.21
N LYS A 28 -1.70 -17.61 3.05
CA LYS A 28 -2.59 -17.74 4.21
C LYS A 28 -4.06 -17.93 3.83
N CYS A 29 -4.50 -17.31 2.75
CA CYS A 29 -5.83 -17.60 2.19
C CYS A 29 -5.95 -19.05 1.71
N LEU A 30 -4.90 -19.63 1.12
CA LEU A 30 -4.87 -21.05 0.74
C LEU A 30 -4.92 -21.99 1.95
N GLU A 31 -4.38 -21.61 3.11
CA GLU A 31 -4.51 -22.38 4.36
C GLU A 31 -5.97 -22.42 4.85
N ILE A 32 -6.73 -21.33 4.66
CA ILE A 32 -8.17 -21.29 4.99
C ILE A 32 -8.95 -22.32 4.18
N LEU A 33 -8.64 -22.49 2.89
CA LEU A 33 -9.27 -23.53 2.05
C LEU A 33 -9.00 -24.96 2.54
N LYS A 34 -7.93 -25.14 3.34
CA LYS A 34 -7.60 -26.41 4.01
C LYS A 34 -8.22 -26.52 5.42
N GLY A 35 -9.04 -25.54 5.81
CA GLY A 35 -9.76 -25.50 7.07
C GLY A 35 -9.05 -24.78 8.22
N GLN A 36 -7.92 -24.12 7.98
CA GLN A 36 -7.14 -23.44 9.02
C GLN A 36 -7.16 -21.93 8.83
N VAL A 37 -7.74 -21.20 9.78
CA VAL A 37 -7.69 -19.73 9.80
C VAL A 37 -6.63 -19.28 10.80
N ASP A 38 -5.56 -18.71 10.31
CA ASP A 38 -4.49 -18.12 11.14
C ASP A 38 -4.89 -16.69 11.55
N VAL A 39 -5.73 -16.60 12.58
CA VAL A 39 -6.26 -15.32 13.09
C VAL A 39 -5.14 -14.37 13.49
N GLU A 40 -4.08 -14.88 14.12
CA GLU A 40 -2.94 -14.08 14.56
C GLU A 40 -2.22 -13.45 13.37
N PHE A 41 -2.01 -14.22 12.30
CA PHE A 41 -1.45 -13.69 11.06
C PHE A 41 -2.30 -12.55 10.50
N PHE A 42 -3.62 -12.75 10.33
CA PHE A 42 -4.49 -11.72 9.76
C PHE A 42 -4.56 -10.46 10.62
N ARG A 43 -4.50 -10.57 11.96
CA ARG A 43 -4.39 -9.39 12.85
C ARG A 43 -3.09 -8.62 12.62
N LYS A 44 -1.96 -9.31 12.51
CA LYS A 44 -0.67 -8.70 12.18
C LYS A 44 -0.67 -8.10 10.77
N ALA A 45 -1.28 -8.78 9.81
CA ALA A 45 -1.44 -8.30 8.44
C ALA A 45 -2.22 -6.98 8.37
N ILE A 46 -3.36 -6.88 9.06
CA ILE A 46 -4.13 -5.64 9.17
C ILE A 46 -3.28 -4.51 9.80
N SER A 47 -2.50 -4.83 10.83
CA SER A 47 -1.61 -3.87 11.48
C SER A 47 -0.50 -3.39 10.54
N PHE A 48 0.11 -4.31 9.76
CA PHE A 48 1.12 -3.98 8.76
C PHE A 48 0.56 -3.07 7.67
N ILE A 49 -0.62 -3.40 7.13
CA ILE A 49 -1.25 -2.60 6.08
C ILE A 49 -1.53 -1.18 6.59
N ARG A 50 -2.13 -1.04 7.77
CA ARG A 50 -2.46 0.27 8.35
C ARG A 50 -1.23 1.10 8.69
N LEU A 51 -0.19 0.46 9.23
CA LEU A 51 1.03 1.15 9.62
C LEU A 51 1.89 1.47 8.40
N TYR A 52 2.16 0.48 7.56
CA TYR A 52 3.16 0.57 6.52
C TYR A 52 2.58 0.91 5.15
N ALA A 53 1.77 0.03 4.56
CA ALA A 53 1.29 0.25 3.20
C ALA A 53 0.41 1.52 3.09
N ASP A 54 -0.50 1.73 4.03
CA ASP A 54 -1.37 2.92 4.04
C ASP A 54 -0.76 4.09 4.82
N GLY A 55 -0.25 3.84 6.02
CA GLY A 55 0.21 4.89 6.94
C GLY A 55 1.55 5.51 6.57
N LEU A 56 2.44 4.81 5.89
CA LEU A 56 3.73 5.33 5.44
C LEU A 56 3.78 5.47 3.92
N HIS A 57 3.61 4.39 3.16
CA HIS A 57 3.77 4.39 1.72
C HIS A 57 2.73 5.27 1.01
N HIS A 58 1.42 4.95 1.08
CA HIS A 58 0.38 5.76 0.45
C HIS A 58 0.39 7.21 0.96
N LYS A 59 0.77 7.45 2.21
CA LYS A 59 0.88 8.82 2.73
C LYS A 59 1.99 9.62 2.07
N LYS A 60 3.13 9.02 1.75
CA LYS A 60 4.17 9.70 0.97
C LYS A 60 3.67 10.08 -0.43
N GLU A 61 2.93 9.17 -1.06
CA GLU A 61 2.34 9.46 -2.37
C GLU A 61 1.28 10.56 -2.28
N GLU A 62 0.29 10.41 -1.39
CA GLU A 62 -0.83 11.34 -1.25
C GLU A 62 -0.36 12.74 -0.86
N ASP A 63 0.52 12.82 0.14
CA ASP A 63 0.93 14.10 0.75
C ASP A 63 2.01 14.82 -0.07
N ILE A 64 2.87 14.09 -0.81
CA ILE A 64 4.04 14.65 -1.50
C ILE A 64 3.87 14.56 -3.02
N LEU A 65 3.99 13.34 -3.59
CA LEU A 65 4.07 13.17 -5.05
C LEU A 65 2.75 13.53 -5.75
N PHE A 66 1.63 12.98 -5.29
CA PHE A 66 0.32 13.22 -5.91
C PHE A 66 -0.15 14.66 -5.70
N LYS A 67 0.17 15.24 -4.54
CA LYS A 67 -0.09 16.67 -4.30
C LYS A 67 0.66 17.52 -5.32
N ALA A 68 1.94 17.29 -5.53
CA ALA A 68 2.74 18.02 -6.52
C ALA A 68 2.19 17.85 -7.94
N MET A 69 1.77 16.62 -8.30
CA MET A 69 1.13 16.36 -9.61
C MET A 69 -0.18 17.13 -9.78
N LEU A 70 -1.05 17.13 -8.77
CA LEU A 70 -2.33 17.83 -8.82
C LEU A 70 -2.17 19.34 -8.93
N ASP A 71 -1.19 19.88 -8.20
CA ASP A 71 -0.94 21.33 -8.18
C ASP A 71 -0.31 21.84 -9.50
N ASN A 72 0.38 20.98 -10.27
CA ASN A 72 1.19 21.42 -11.41
C ASN A 72 0.78 20.83 -12.78
N LEU A 73 0.10 19.69 -12.87
CA LEU A 73 -0.09 18.98 -14.14
C LEU A 73 -1.54 19.03 -14.70
N GLY A 74 -2.43 19.79 -14.05
CA GLY A 74 -3.76 20.09 -14.56
C GLY A 74 -4.69 18.88 -14.75
N PRO A 75 -5.63 18.93 -15.74
CA PRO A 75 -6.74 17.96 -15.82
C PRO A 75 -6.31 16.49 -15.99
N LEU A 76 -5.15 16.22 -16.56
CA LEU A 76 -4.66 14.85 -16.71
C LEU A 76 -4.26 14.26 -15.35
N ALA A 77 -3.56 15.04 -14.51
CA ALA A 77 -3.24 14.64 -13.15
C ALA A 77 -4.51 14.46 -12.31
N GLU A 78 -5.49 15.35 -12.43
CA GLU A 78 -6.79 15.18 -11.76
C GLU A 78 -7.43 13.82 -12.09
N LYS A 79 -7.43 13.43 -13.36
CA LYS A 79 -7.99 12.14 -13.79
C LYS A 79 -7.18 10.97 -13.26
N VAL A 80 -5.86 11.00 -13.35
CA VAL A 80 -4.96 9.90 -12.95
C VAL A 80 -4.95 9.75 -11.44
N VAL A 81 -4.77 10.84 -10.71
CA VAL A 81 -4.64 10.81 -9.24
C VAL A 81 -6.00 10.69 -8.58
N ARG A 82 -6.90 11.70 -8.72
CA ARG A 82 -8.19 11.71 -8.01
C ARG A 82 -9.18 10.68 -8.56
N GLY A 83 -9.19 10.46 -9.88
CA GLY A 83 -10.08 9.51 -10.52
C GLY A 83 -9.54 8.07 -10.56
N GLY A 84 -8.28 7.87 -10.25
CA GLY A 84 -7.59 6.58 -10.27
C GLY A 84 -6.97 6.22 -8.92
N MET A 85 -5.75 6.68 -8.65
CA MET A 85 -4.93 6.22 -7.51
C MET A 85 -5.61 6.41 -6.16
N LEU A 86 -6.15 7.61 -5.88
CA LEU A 86 -6.84 7.85 -4.60
C LEU A 86 -8.13 7.03 -4.44
N VAL A 87 -8.81 6.68 -5.53
CA VAL A 87 -9.96 5.77 -5.50
C VAL A 87 -9.50 4.36 -5.11
N GLU A 88 -8.39 3.88 -5.68
CA GLU A 88 -7.84 2.57 -5.36
C GLU A 88 -7.33 2.49 -3.91
N HIS A 89 -6.72 3.56 -3.37
CA HIS A 89 -6.38 3.65 -1.94
C HIS A 89 -7.62 3.52 -1.04
N GLN A 90 -8.73 4.22 -1.39
CA GLN A 90 -9.97 4.09 -0.63
C GLN A 90 -10.59 2.69 -0.74
N MET A 91 -10.52 2.04 -1.89
CA MET A 91 -10.97 0.65 -2.05
C MET A 91 -10.12 -0.30 -1.19
N ALA A 92 -8.79 -0.15 -1.18
CA ALA A 92 -7.89 -0.92 -0.33
C ALA A 92 -8.26 -0.80 1.15
N ARG A 93 -8.47 0.44 1.64
CA ARG A 93 -8.94 0.72 3.02
C ARG A 93 -10.27 0.02 3.32
N GLY A 94 -11.20 0.01 2.35
CA GLY A 94 -12.48 -0.67 2.47
C GLY A 94 -12.33 -2.20 2.62
N TYR A 95 -11.51 -2.83 1.80
CA TYR A 95 -11.25 -4.27 1.92
C TYR A 95 -10.64 -4.65 3.26
N ILE A 96 -9.73 -3.84 3.79
CA ILE A 96 -9.10 -4.11 5.09
C ILE A 96 -10.08 -3.92 6.25
N MET A 97 -10.97 -2.95 6.17
CA MET A 97 -12.06 -2.79 7.15
C MET A 97 -12.98 -4.02 7.15
N GLU A 98 -13.41 -4.49 5.97
CA GLU A 98 -14.25 -5.68 5.86
C GLU A 98 -13.52 -6.97 6.25
N LEU A 99 -12.22 -7.08 5.97
CA LEU A 99 -11.39 -8.18 6.46
C LEU A 99 -11.41 -8.25 8.00
N GLU A 100 -11.21 -7.10 8.67
CA GLU A 100 -11.23 -7.03 10.13
C GLU A 100 -12.61 -7.39 10.71
N ASN A 101 -13.70 -6.88 10.12
CA ASN A 101 -15.06 -7.19 10.53
C ASN A 101 -15.35 -8.70 10.46
N ASN A 102 -14.96 -9.33 9.34
CA ASN A 102 -15.19 -10.75 9.16
C ASN A 102 -14.25 -11.63 10.01
N LEU A 103 -13.05 -11.13 10.32
CA LEU A 103 -12.16 -11.79 11.28
C LEU A 103 -12.75 -11.78 12.70
N ASN A 104 -13.33 -10.66 13.14
CA ASN A 104 -14.04 -10.56 14.42
C ASN A 104 -15.23 -11.54 14.45
N LEU A 105 -16.03 -11.56 13.39
CA LEU A 105 -17.17 -12.47 13.29
C LEU A 105 -16.73 -13.94 13.34
N PHE A 106 -15.62 -14.28 12.67
CA PHE A 106 -15.08 -15.64 12.69
C PHE A 106 -14.61 -16.06 14.08
N GLU A 107 -13.95 -15.18 14.82
CA GLU A 107 -13.51 -15.47 16.21
C GLU A 107 -14.70 -15.73 17.14
N GLU A 108 -15.85 -15.08 16.92
CA GLU A 108 -17.06 -15.25 17.72
C GLU A 108 -17.87 -16.51 17.34
N THR A 109 -17.95 -16.81 16.04
CA THR A 109 -18.93 -17.79 15.52
C THR A 109 -18.31 -19.03 14.88
N SER A 110 -17.05 -18.95 14.45
CA SER A 110 -16.37 -19.95 13.60
C SER A 110 -17.13 -20.26 12.30
N ASP A 111 -17.93 -19.30 11.79
CA ASP A 111 -18.81 -19.48 10.64
C ASP A 111 -18.02 -19.60 9.33
N ASP A 112 -18.43 -20.52 8.46
CA ASP A 112 -17.84 -20.71 7.13
C ASP A 112 -18.08 -19.51 6.20
N LEU A 113 -19.17 -18.77 6.39
CA LEU A 113 -19.43 -17.54 5.64
C LEU A 113 -18.41 -16.46 6.01
N ALA A 114 -18.05 -16.35 7.29
CA ALA A 114 -16.98 -15.44 7.74
C ALA A 114 -15.63 -15.82 7.11
N LYS A 115 -15.29 -17.12 7.04
CA LYS A 115 -14.07 -17.58 6.32
C LYS A 115 -14.07 -17.17 4.86
N LEU A 116 -15.21 -17.34 4.16
CA LEU A 116 -15.36 -16.95 2.75
C LEU A 116 -15.11 -15.44 2.59
N HIS A 117 -15.64 -14.62 3.47
CA HIS A 117 -15.45 -13.16 3.42
C HIS A 117 -14.05 -12.73 3.81
N ILE A 118 -13.37 -13.44 4.72
CA ILE A 118 -11.93 -13.23 5.00
C ILE A 118 -11.12 -13.44 3.72
N ILE A 119 -11.30 -14.59 3.02
CA ILE A 119 -10.61 -14.86 1.75
C ILE A 119 -10.95 -13.78 0.72
N THR A 120 -12.24 -13.47 0.55
CA THR A 120 -12.70 -12.50 -0.45
C THR A 120 -12.03 -11.15 -0.27
N ASN A 121 -12.04 -10.59 0.94
CA ASN A 121 -11.49 -9.27 1.19
C ASN A 121 -9.95 -9.25 1.15
N ALA A 122 -9.30 -10.29 1.69
CA ALA A 122 -7.85 -10.42 1.60
C ALA A 122 -7.37 -10.54 0.15
N MET A 123 -8.02 -11.37 -0.68
CA MET A 123 -7.64 -11.54 -2.09
C MET A 123 -8.01 -10.33 -2.94
N SER A 124 -9.13 -9.64 -2.65
CA SER A 124 -9.48 -8.38 -3.32
C SER A 124 -8.44 -7.29 -3.05
N TYR A 125 -7.93 -7.21 -1.81
CA TYR A 125 -6.82 -6.34 -1.46
C TYR A 125 -5.56 -6.71 -2.23
N VAL A 126 -5.15 -8.00 -2.23
CA VAL A 126 -3.95 -8.48 -2.92
C VAL A 126 -3.98 -8.16 -4.41
N GLU A 127 -5.07 -8.48 -5.09
CA GLU A 127 -5.21 -8.22 -6.53
C GLU A 127 -5.25 -6.72 -6.85
N LEU A 128 -5.91 -5.93 -5.99
CA LEU A 128 -5.92 -4.47 -6.14
C LEU A 128 -4.49 -3.93 -6.06
N LEU A 129 -3.73 -4.28 -5.01
CA LEU A 129 -2.37 -3.76 -4.78
C LEU A 129 -1.38 -4.18 -5.86
N ARG A 130 -1.45 -5.42 -6.37
CA ARG A 130 -0.64 -5.88 -7.50
C ARG A 130 -0.85 -5.00 -8.75
N ASN A 131 -2.11 -4.77 -9.10
CA ASN A 131 -2.45 -3.93 -10.25
C ASN A 131 -2.13 -2.45 -10.03
N HIS A 132 -2.30 -1.97 -8.81
CA HIS A 132 -2.06 -0.60 -8.39
C HIS A 132 -0.55 -0.26 -8.49
N ALA A 133 0.31 -1.02 -7.81
CA ALA A 133 1.76 -0.85 -7.88
C ALA A 133 2.30 -0.95 -9.33
N GLU A 134 1.76 -1.88 -10.14
CA GLU A 134 2.14 -1.97 -11.55
C GLU A 134 1.80 -0.70 -12.34
N LYS A 135 0.62 -0.11 -12.11
CA LYS A 135 0.21 1.15 -12.77
C LYS A 135 1.08 2.32 -12.34
N GLU A 136 1.41 2.40 -11.06
CA GLU A 136 2.27 3.47 -10.54
C GLU A 136 3.68 3.37 -11.12
N ASN A 137 4.32 2.23 -11.00
CA ASN A 137 5.67 2.02 -11.53
C ASN A 137 5.75 2.22 -13.05
N LYS A 138 4.75 1.76 -13.81
CA LYS A 138 4.79 1.83 -15.28
C LYS A 138 4.21 3.10 -15.89
N THR A 139 3.38 3.83 -15.17
CA THR A 139 2.61 4.93 -15.75
C THR A 139 2.63 6.21 -14.91
N VAL A 140 2.29 6.12 -13.62
CA VAL A 140 2.07 7.31 -12.78
C VAL A 140 3.40 7.98 -12.45
N TYR A 141 4.37 7.22 -11.95
CA TYR A 141 5.70 7.74 -11.61
C TYR A 141 6.45 8.25 -12.85
N PRO A 142 6.50 7.51 -13.98
CA PRO A 142 7.07 8.05 -15.22
C PRO A 142 6.35 9.30 -15.75
N PHE A 143 5.03 9.42 -15.57
CA PHE A 143 4.30 10.62 -15.93
C PHE A 143 4.70 11.80 -15.04
N ALA A 144 4.81 11.61 -13.74
CA ALA A 144 5.28 12.64 -12.81
C ALA A 144 6.70 13.10 -13.17
N ASP A 145 7.62 12.15 -13.35
CA ASP A 145 9.02 12.43 -13.67
C ASP A 145 9.18 13.21 -14.98
N LYS A 146 8.46 12.81 -16.02
CA LYS A 146 8.51 13.48 -17.33
C LYS A 146 7.87 14.87 -17.34
N SER A 147 6.87 15.11 -16.50
CA SER A 147 5.95 16.26 -16.70
C SER A 147 6.07 17.33 -15.62
N LEU A 148 6.56 17.00 -14.41
CA LEU A 148 6.76 17.99 -13.37
C LEU A 148 7.89 18.98 -13.73
N PRO A 149 7.74 20.29 -13.44
CA PRO A 149 8.81 21.26 -13.53
C PRO A 149 10.01 20.88 -12.63
N GLU A 150 11.23 21.26 -13.03
CA GLU A 150 12.43 20.83 -12.32
C GLU A 150 12.52 21.35 -10.87
N ASP A 151 12.10 22.59 -10.65
CA ASP A 151 12.02 23.18 -9.30
C ASP A 151 11.01 22.45 -8.40
N VAL A 152 9.90 21.97 -8.95
CA VAL A 152 8.92 21.14 -8.22
C VAL A 152 9.49 19.76 -7.92
N LYS A 153 10.23 19.15 -8.84
CA LYS A 153 10.91 17.87 -8.59
C LYS A 153 11.93 17.98 -7.45
N GLU A 154 12.70 19.08 -7.41
CA GLU A 154 13.63 19.35 -6.31
C GLU A 154 12.91 19.48 -4.95
N GLU A 155 11.74 20.11 -4.93
CA GLU A 155 10.92 20.22 -3.72
C GLU A 155 10.40 18.86 -3.28
N VAL A 156 9.82 18.09 -4.19
CA VAL A 156 9.33 16.72 -3.93
C VAL A 156 10.43 15.82 -3.38
N ALA A 157 11.62 15.84 -4.01
CA ALA A 157 12.75 15.03 -3.56
C ALA A 157 13.19 15.39 -2.13
N ARG A 158 13.26 16.69 -1.81
CA ARG A 158 13.60 17.16 -0.47
C ARG A 158 12.56 16.76 0.57
N GLU A 159 11.26 16.95 0.28
CA GLU A 159 10.18 16.55 1.18
C GLU A 159 10.17 15.03 1.42
N MET A 160 10.45 14.24 0.37
CA MET A 160 10.57 12.79 0.49
C MET A 160 11.73 12.38 1.37
N GLU A 161 12.94 12.96 1.16
CA GLU A 161 14.10 12.66 2.01
C GLU A 161 13.82 13.00 3.49
N ASP A 162 13.18 14.11 3.77
CA ASP A 162 12.86 14.51 5.13
C ASP A 162 11.82 13.56 5.77
N ARG A 163 10.81 13.14 5.01
CA ARG A 163 9.83 12.15 5.46
C ARG A 163 10.50 10.80 5.74
N VAL A 164 11.36 10.31 4.87
CA VAL A 164 12.11 9.05 5.07
C VAL A 164 12.97 9.10 6.33
N LYS A 165 13.69 10.20 6.58
CA LYS A 165 14.48 10.39 7.82
C LYS A 165 13.63 10.39 9.08
N GLU A 166 12.39 10.89 9.02
CA GLU A 166 11.45 10.81 10.14
C GLU A 166 10.98 9.39 10.40
N GLU A 167 10.69 8.64 9.33
CA GLU A 167 10.24 7.24 9.40
C GLU A 167 11.32 6.29 9.92
N GLU A 168 12.60 6.57 9.66
CA GLU A 168 13.74 5.80 10.17
C GLU A 168 13.75 5.69 11.71
N LYS A 169 13.14 6.64 12.41
CA LYS A 169 13.03 6.60 13.88
C LYS A 169 12.17 5.44 14.38
N ASN A 170 11.26 4.92 13.53
CA ASN A 170 10.36 3.80 13.82
C ASN A 170 10.70 2.53 13.00
N LEU A 171 11.88 2.50 12.38
CA LEU A 171 12.28 1.41 11.48
C LEU A 171 12.32 0.04 12.17
N GLU A 172 12.64 0.00 13.46
CA GLU A 172 12.70 -1.24 14.23
C GLU A 172 11.31 -1.89 14.37
N ASP A 173 10.27 -1.12 14.63
CA ASP A 173 8.90 -1.62 14.73
C ASP A 173 8.42 -2.18 13.38
N LYS A 174 8.72 -1.48 12.28
CA LYS A 174 8.46 -1.96 10.91
C LYS A 174 9.12 -3.32 10.67
N LYS A 175 10.43 -3.42 10.92
CA LYS A 175 11.21 -4.66 10.71
C LYS A 175 10.69 -5.82 11.55
N ASN A 176 10.36 -5.56 12.81
CA ASN A 176 9.81 -6.59 13.70
C ASN A 176 8.45 -7.10 13.20
N LEU A 177 7.61 -6.20 12.69
CA LEU A 177 6.30 -6.56 12.14
C LEU A 177 6.46 -7.38 10.85
N MET A 178 7.32 -6.96 9.91
CA MET A 178 7.63 -7.70 8.67
C MET A 178 8.15 -9.10 8.99
N LYS A 179 9.15 -9.20 9.87
CA LYS A 179 9.69 -10.49 10.31
C LYS A 179 8.62 -11.39 10.93
N SER A 180 7.68 -10.83 11.70
CA SER A 180 6.58 -11.59 12.31
C SER A 180 5.57 -12.14 11.30
N LEU A 181 5.50 -11.53 10.10
CA LEU A 181 4.69 -11.96 8.97
C LEU A 181 5.43 -12.93 8.03
N GLY A 182 6.75 -13.06 8.20
CA GLY A 182 7.59 -13.91 7.36
C GLY A 182 8.01 -13.27 6.04
N ILE A 183 8.15 -11.94 6.04
CA ILE A 183 8.63 -11.10 4.92
C ILE A 183 9.85 -10.30 5.34
#